data_a97f0e3e52b97bc99b8b4582045ffdba
#
_entry.id   a97f0e3e52b97bc99b8b4582045ffdba
#
_cell.length_a   1.000
_cell.length_b   1.000
_cell.length_c   1.000
_cell.angle_alpha   90.00
_cell.angle_beta   90.00
_cell.angle_gamma   90.00
#
_symmetry.space_group_name_H-M   'P 1'
#
loop_
_entity.id
_entity.type
_entity.pdbx_description
1 polymer ?
#
loop_
_entity_poly.entity_id
_entity_poly.type
_entity_poly.pdbx_seq_one_letter_code
_entity_poly.pdbx_strand_id
1 'polypeptide(L)'
;LAGKVVVIDPGHNGANGQHPEIINQLVDGGYGQRNACNTTGTQTDDGYTEHEFSWHVANYLKPLLEAQGITVVLTRPTDAGVGPCTDKRAAIENNARADAVVSIHGDGAPSQVRGFYVLTATRPPAGATIAAASLRLAACIATAAVAQGFPPSNTLGSGGLWKRDDLTGLNRSTQPKILIECGNMRNGAEAAIMSSAAGQQSYAQALAQGVFAFLKG
;
A
#
# COMPACT_ATOMS: atom_id res chain seq x y z
N LEU A 1 -3.57 -21.79 -1.43
CA LEU A 1 -3.93 -20.77 -0.44
C LEU A 1 -5.47 -20.53 -0.39
N ALA A 2 -6.22 -21.56 -0.81
CA ALA A 2 -7.67 -21.51 -0.79
C ALA A 2 -8.22 -21.18 0.62
N GLY A 3 -9.25 -20.35 0.67
CA GLY A 3 -9.88 -19.92 1.91
C GLY A 3 -9.20 -18.73 2.60
N LYS A 4 -8.07 -18.26 2.09
CA LYS A 4 -7.43 -17.03 2.55
C LYS A 4 -8.07 -15.80 1.93
N VAL A 5 -8.11 -14.70 2.68
CA VAL A 5 -8.63 -13.41 2.25
C VAL A 5 -7.50 -12.38 2.26
N VAL A 6 -7.28 -11.72 1.13
CA VAL A 6 -6.32 -10.62 1.01
C VAL A 6 -7.06 -9.37 0.56
N VAL A 7 -6.85 -8.27 1.26
CA VAL A 7 -7.33 -6.95 0.83
C VAL A 7 -6.18 -6.21 0.16
N ILE A 8 -6.44 -5.71 -1.04
CA ILE A 8 -5.57 -4.79 -1.76
C ILE A 8 -6.16 -3.39 -1.62
N ASP A 9 -5.38 -2.46 -1.12
CA ASP A 9 -5.76 -1.07 -0.90
C ASP A 9 -4.94 -0.15 -1.83
N PRO A 10 -5.41 0.10 -3.07
CA PRO A 10 -4.74 1.03 -3.96
C PRO A 10 -4.86 2.45 -3.41
N GLY A 11 -3.73 3.12 -3.14
CA GLY A 11 -3.69 4.46 -2.57
C GLY A 11 -4.43 5.50 -3.41
N HIS A 12 -5.01 6.50 -2.75
CA HIS A 12 -5.71 7.64 -3.36
C HIS A 12 -6.91 7.25 -4.24
N ASN A 13 -7.37 8.15 -5.12
CA ASN A 13 -8.33 7.88 -6.19
C ASN A 13 -8.35 9.05 -7.20
N GLY A 14 -8.74 8.78 -8.43
CA GLY A 14 -8.57 9.69 -9.56
C GLY A 14 -9.28 11.03 -9.45
N ALA A 15 -10.43 11.11 -8.79
CA ALA A 15 -11.17 12.37 -8.62
C ALA A 15 -10.80 13.15 -7.34
N ASN A 16 -9.84 12.67 -6.53
CA ASN A 16 -9.51 13.32 -5.25
C ASN A 16 -9.14 14.80 -5.42
N GLY A 17 -8.35 15.14 -6.42
CA GLY A 17 -7.93 16.52 -6.68
C GLY A 17 -9.07 17.47 -7.09
N GLN A 18 -10.17 16.92 -7.56
CA GLN A 18 -11.36 17.69 -7.98
C GLN A 18 -12.35 17.93 -6.82
N HIS A 19 -12.13 17.23 -5.69
CA HIS A 19 -13.04 17.24 -4.53
C HIS A 19 -12.32 17.52 -3.21
N PRO A 20 -11.63 18.69 -3.10
CA PRO A 20 -10.94 19.05 -1.85
C PRO A 20 -11.90 19.17 -0.66
N GLU A 21 -13.18 19.51 -0.89
CA GLU A 21 -14.22 19.57 0.13
C GLU A 21 -14.54 18.22 0.76
N ILE A 22 -14.23 17.12 0.07
CA ILE A 22 -14.39 15.75 0.57
C ILE A 22 -13.09 15.28 1.21
N ILE A 23 -11.98 15.30 0.46
CA ILE A 23 -10.74 14.69 0.92
C ILE A 23 -10.08 15.40 2.11
N ASN A 24 -10.40 16.69 2.32
CA ASN A 24 -9.91 17.45 3.46
C ASN A 24 -10.79 17.32 4.72
N GLN A 25 -11.92 16.59 4.66
CA GLN A 25 -12.70 16.30 5.85
C GLN A 25 -11.86 15.49 6.84
N LEU A 26 -11.95 15.87 8.13
CA LEU A 26 -11.19 15.18 9.17
C LEU A 26 -11.90 13.90 9.60
N VAL A 27 -11.18 12.80 9.53
CA VAL A 27 -11.60 11.48 10.02
C VAL A 27 -10.82 11.09 11.28
N ASP A 28 -11.27 10.07 11.98
CA ASP A 28 -10.55 9.50 13.12
C ASP A 28 -9.29 8.77 12.62
N GLY A 29 -8.13 9.34 12.90
CA GLY A 29 -6.80 8.83 12.50
C GLY A 29 -6.25 7.74 13.42
N GLY A 30 -6.98 7.34 14.47
CA GLY A 30 -6.47 6.48 15.53
C GLY A 30 -5.63 7.26 16.55
N TYR A 31 -5.51 6.72 17.76
CA TYR A 31 -4.71 7.29 18.86
C TYR A 31 -5.09 8.74 19.25
N GLY A 32 -6.34 9.13 19.03
CA GLY A 32 -6.80 10.49 19.28
C GLY A 32 -6.45 11.50 18.18
N GLN A 33 -5.85 11.07 17.10
CA GLN A 33 -5.48 11.92 15.96
C GLN A 33 -6.70 12.17 15.05
N ARG A 34 -6.69 13.32 14.39
CA ARG A 34 -7.63 13.66 13.32
C ARG A 34 -6.83 13.92 12.05
N ASN A 35 -7.05 13.12 11.04
CA ASN A 35 -6.34 13.20 9.76
C ASN A 35 -7.31 13.53 8.63
N ALA A 36 -6.81 14.07 7.52
CA ALA A 36 -7.62 14.24 6.32
C ALA A 36 -8.18 12.90 5.83
N CYS A 37 -9.38 12.91 5.28
CA CYS A 37 -10.04 11.75 4.66
C CYS A 37 -9.11 11.03 3.67
N ASN A 38 -8.44 11.80 2.81
CA ASN A 38 -7.47 11.32 1.85
C ASN A 38 -6.59 12.48 1.37
N THR A 39 -5.68 12.21 0.42
CA THR A 39 -4.90 13.21 -0.30
C THR A 39 -4.95 12.92 -1.80
N THR A 40 -4.39 13.82 -2.61
CA THR A 40 -4.28 13.64 -4.06
C THR A 40 -3.23 12.61 -4.45
N GLY A 41 -2.26 12.36 -3.58
CA GLY A 41 -1.04 11.64 -3.93
C GLY A 41 -0.03 12.52 -4.67
N THR A 42 1.07 11.91 -5.08
CA THR A 42 2.12 12.51 -5.88
C THR A 42 1.98 12.16 -7.38
N GLN A 43 2.95 12.59 -8.17
CA GLN A 43 3.06 12.24 -9.59
C GLN A 43 4.52 12.32 -10.05
N THR A 44 4.82 11.69 -11.17
CA THR A 44 6.10 11.86 -11.87
C THR A 44 6.21 13.28 -12.43
N ASP A 45 7.42 13.68 -12.85
CA ASP A 45 7.61 14.98 -13.48
C ASP A 45 6.86 15.12 -14.82
N ASP A 46 6.59 13.99 -15.49
CA ASP A 46 5.78 13.93 -16.72
C ASP A 46 4.27 13.83 -16.46
N GLY A 47 3.84 13.88 -15.19
CA GLY A 47 2.43 13.92 -14.81
C GLY A 47 1.72 12.56 -14.64
N TYR A 48 2.44 11.42 -14.67
CA TYR A 48 1.85 10.13 -14.33
C TYR A 48 1.58 10.07 -12.83
N THR A 49 0.33 9.81 -12.44
CA THR A 49 -0.14 10.00 -11.07
C THR A 49 0.02 8.75 -10.19
N GLU A 50 0.16 8.95 -8.88
CA GLU A 50 0.26 7.87 -7.90
C GLU A 50 -1.02 7.02 -7.85
N HIS A 51 -2.21 7.64 -7.97
CA HIS A 51 -3.46 6.88 -7.95
C HIS A 51 -3.59 5.94 -9.15
N GLU A 52 -3.11 6.34 -10.35
CA GLU A 52 -3.02 5.47 -11.53
C GLU A 52 -2.03 4.34 -11.31
N PHE A 53 -0.83 4.65 -10.79
CA PHE A 53 0.18 3.65 -10.47
C PHE A 53 -0.37 2.59 -9.51
N SER A 54 -0.90 3.01 -8.36
CA SER A 54 -1.42 2.10 -7.34
C SER A 54 -2.58 1.24 -7.87
N TRP A 55 -3.44 1.83 -8.71
CA TRP A 55 -4.55 1.13 -9.36
C TRP A 55 -4.07 0.08 -10.37
N HIS A 56 -3.10 0.43 -11.22
CA HIS A 56 -2.55 -0.51 -12.20
C HIS A 56 -1.85 -1.68 -11.52
N VAL A 57 -1.00 -1.42 -10.50
CA VAL A 57 -0.33 -2.50 -9.74
C VAL A 57 -1.35 -3.40 -9.05
N ALA A 58 -2.41 -2.83 -8.44
CA ALA A 58 -3.48 -3.60 -7.81
C ALA A 58 -4.20 -4.53 -8.81
N ASN A 59 -4.47 -4.04 -10.03
CA ASN A 59 -5.11 -4.84 -11.07
C ASN A 59 -4.21 -5.95 -11.63
N TYR A 60 -2.89 -5.78 -11.63
CA TYR A 60 -1.95 -6.86 -11.94
C TYR A 60 -1.80 -7.84 -10.77
N LEU A 61 -1.82 -7.36 -9.52
CA LEU A 61 -1.67 -8.19 -8.32
C LEU A 61 -2.89 -9.11 -8.10
N LYS A 62 -4.10 -8.57 -8.28
CA LYS A 62 -5.36 -9.29 -8.02
C LYS A 62 -5.42 -10.67 -8.68
N PRO A 63 -5.24 -10.82 -10.01
CA PRO A 63 -5.32 -12.14 -10.65
C PRO A 63 -4.20 -13.10 -10.21
N LEU A 64 -3.03 -12.59 -9.82
CA LEU A 64 -1.95 -13.44 -9.29
C LEU A 64 -2.35 -14.09 -7.96
N LEU A 65 -3.02 -13.34 -7.08
CA LEU A 65 -3.53 -13.87 -5.81
C LEU A 65 -4.69 -14.83 -6.03
N GLU A 66 -5.65 -14.46 -6.88
CA GLU A 66 -6.82 -15.28 -7.19
C GLU A 66 -6.45 -16.63 -7.83
N ALA A 67 -5.40 -16.67 -8.65
CA ALA A 67 -4.86 -17.91 -9.22
C ALA A 67 -4.36 -18.92 -8.17
N GLN A 68 -4.10 -18.48 -6.93
CA GLN A 68 -3.74 -19.33 -5.79
C GLN A 68 -4.95 -19.68 -4.90
N GLY A 69 -6.17 -19.37 -5.35
CA GLY A 69 -7.40 -19.62 -4.60
C GLY A 69 -7.67 -18.62 -3.47
N ILE A 70 -6.97 -17.49 -3.46
CA ILE A 70 -7.17 -16.42 -2.47
C ILE A 70 -8.40 -15.60 -2.88
N THR A 71 -9.26 -15.28 -1.91
CA THR A 71 -10.33 -14.30 -2.10
C THR A 71 -9.72 -12.90 -1.99
N VAL A 72 -9.87 -12.09 -3.05
CA VAL A 72 -9.33 -10.73 -3.08
C VAL A 72 -10.46 -9.70 -2.95
N VAL A 73 -10.28 -8.75 -2.03
CA VAL A 73 -11.15 -7.59 -1.85
C VAL A 73 -10.36 -6.32 -2.18
N LEU A 74 -10.94 -5.41 -2.95
CA LEU A 74 -10.38 -4.09 -3.23
C LEU A 74 -11.06 -3.05 -2.36
N THR A 75 -10.31 -2.10 -1.80
CA THR A 75 -10.88 -0.99 -1.00
C THR A 75 -11.61 0.04 -1.86
N ARG A 76 -11.30 0.12 -3.15
CA ARG A 76 -12.01 0.93 -4.14
C ARG A 76 -12.24 0.14 -5.43
N PRO A 77 -13.42 0.30 -6.09
CA PRO A 77 -13.78 -0.49 -7.26
C PRO A 77 -13.25 0.08 -8.59
N THR A 78 -12.87 1.35 -8.61
CA THR A 78 -12.38 2.06 -9.81
C THR A 78 -11.36 3.11 -9.44
N ASP A 79 -10.73 3.72 -10.46
CA ASP A 79 -9.89 4.91 -10.30
C ASP A 79 -10.62 6.22 -10.67
N ALA A 80 -11.92 6.16 -10.99
CA ALA A 80 -12.66 7.30 -11.53
C ALA A 80 -13.34 8.19 -10.48
N GLY A 81 -13.47 7.74 -9.23
CA GLY A 81 -14.20 8.44 -8.16
C GLY A 81 -13.30 9.07 -7.12
N VAL A 82 -13.92 9.59 -6.04
CA VAL A 82 -13.19 10.07 -4.86
C VAL A 82 -12.75 8.90 -3.97
N GLY A 83 -13.46 7.79 -4.00
CA GLY A 83 -13.16 6.62 -3.18
C GLY A 83 -13.39 6.81 -1.68
N PRO A 84 -13.30 5.73 -0.90
CA PRO A 84 -13.47 5.80 0.55
C PRO A 84 -12.35 6.58 1.22
N CYS A 85 -12.67 7.29 2.30
CA CYS A 85 -11.67 7.86 3.20
C CYS A 85 -10.81 6.77 3.84
N THR A 86 -9.64 7.11 4.32
CA THR A 86 -8.65 6.15 4.86
C THR A 86 -9.17 5.36 6.06
N ASP A 87 -10.02 5.93 6.90
CA ASP A 87 -10.72 5.24 7.99
C ASP A 87 -11.73 4.21 7.47
N LYS A 88 -12.44 4.52 6.38
CA LYS A 88 -13.38 3.61 5.72
C LYS A 88 -12.67 2.46 5.02
N ARG A 89 -11.49 2.71 4.44
CA ARG A 89 -10.64 1.65 3.87
C ARG A 89 -10.24 0.66 4.95
N ALA A 90 -9.77 1.13 6.11
CA ALA A 90 -9.48 0.28 7.25
C ALA A 90 -10.72 -0.52 7.72
N ALA A 91 -11.92 0.08 7.70
CA ALA A 91 -13.15 -0.63 8.03
C ALA A 91 -13.48 -1.74 7.01
N ILE A 92 -13.27 -1.52 5.70
CA ILE A 92 -13.43 -2.55 4.67
C ILE A 92 -12.51 -3.75 4.95
N GLU A 93 -11.24 -3.47 5.25
CA GLU A 93 -10.23 -4.47 5.58
C GLU A 93 -10.62 -5.31 6.81
N ASN A 94 -11.04 -4.62 7.88
CA ASN A 94 -11.45 -5.23 9.13
C ASN A 94 -12.70 -6.10 8.95
N ASN A 95 -13.70 -5.62 8.21
CA ASN A 95 -14.94 -6.35 7.91
C ASN A 95 -14.68 -7.59 7.05
N ALA A 96 -13.71 -7.53 6.15
CA ALA A 96 -13.29 -8.66 5.34
C ALA A 96 -12.56 -9.74 6.17
N ARG A 97 -12.14 -9.41 7.41
CA ARG A 97 -11.32 -10.29 8.26
C ARG A 97 -10.10 -10.80 7.50
N ALA A 98 -9.39 -9.87 6.86
CA ALA A 98 -8.31 -10.19 5.96
C ALA A 98 -7.16 -10.94 6.66
N ASP A 99 -6.63 -11.99 6.04
CA ASP A 99 -5.40 -12.65 6.48
C ASP A 99 -4.17 -11.76 6.22
N ALA A 100 -4.24 -10.89 5.21
CA ALA A 100 -3.23 -9.88 4.91
C ALA A 100 -3.85 -8.68 4.19
N VAL A 101 -3.30 -7.49 4.45
CA VAL A 101 -3.67 -6.24 3.77
C VAL A 101 -2.43 -5.59 3.17
N VAL A 102 -2.50 -5.26 1.89
CA VAL A 102 -1.43 -4.59 1.15
C VAL A 102 -1.93 -3.25 0.62
N SER A 103 -1.50 -2.15 1.24
CA SER A 103 -1.74 -0.80 0.74
C SER A 103 -0.60 -0.39 -0.19
N ILE A 104 -0.92 0.01 -1.42
CA ILE A 104 0.04 0.25 -2.50
C ILE A 104 0.14 1.74 -2.79
N HIS A 105 1.35 2.29 -2.70
CA HIS A 105 1.67 3.69 -2.87
C HIS A 105 2.96 3.90 -3.68
N GLY A 106 3.21 5.15 -4.07
CA GLY A 106 4.45 5.62 -4.64
C GLY A 106 4.86 6.93 -3.99
N ASP A 107 6.10 7.01 -3.52
CA ASP A 107 6.62 8.17 -2.79
C ASP A 107 6.83 9.39 -3.71
N GLY A 108 6.74 10.58 -3.12
CA GLY A 108 7.01 11.88 -3.75
C GLY A 108 8.17 12.64 -3.10
N ALA A 109 9.17 11.92 -2.60
CA ALA A 109 10.36 12.49 -1.98
C ALA A 109 11.23 13.29 -2.98
N PRO A 110 12.23 14.09 -2.52
CA PRO A 110 13.21 14.72 -3.42
C PRO A 110 13.87 13.71 -4.35
N SER A 111 14.22 14.13 -5.57
CA SER A 111 14.62 13.24 -6.67
C SER A 111 15.86 12.36 -6.39
N GLN A 112 16.72 12.73 -5.45
CA GLN A 112 17.88 11.93 -5.03
C GLN A 112 17.51 10.76 -4.11
N VAL A 113 16.31 10.77 -3.51
CA VAL A 113 15.77 9.65 -2.73
C VAL A 113 15.28 8.60 -3.70
N ARG A 114 15.55 7.34 -3.41
CA ARG A 114 15.12 6.20 -4.23
C ARG A 114 14.97 4.95 -3.39
N GLY A 115 14.28 3.97 -3.96
CA GLY A 115 14.06 2.66 -3.37
C GLY A 115 12.74 2.56 -2.61
N PHE A 116 12.27 1.33 -2.44
CA PHE A 116 11.04 1.04 -1.72
C PHE A 116 11.22 1.12 -0.20
N TYR A 117 10.12 1.35 0.49
CA TYR A 117 10.03 1.06 1.93
C TYR A 117 8.63 0.59 2.32
N VAL A 118 8.58 -0.29 3.32
CA VAL A 118 7.36 -0.93 3.81
C VAL A 118 7.07 -0.42 5.21
N LEU A 119 5.89 0.12 5.38
CA LEU A 119 5.42 0.75 6.61
C LEU A 119 4.48 -0.19 7.37
N THR A 120 4.66 -0.25 8.70
CA THR A 120 3.73 -0.89 9.63
C THR A 120 3.33 0.07 10.75
N ALA A 121 2.19 -0.19 11.38
CA ALA A 121 1.79 0.57 12.55
C ALA A 121 2.76 0.36 13.72
N THR A 122 3.10 1.44 14.43
CA THR A 122 3.88 1.35 15.68
C THR A 122 3.09 0.61 16.76
N ARG A 123 1.78 0.83 16.82
CA ARG A 123 0.86 0.25 17.81
C ARG A 123 -0.48 -0.11 17.15
N PRO A 124 -0.62 -1.25 16.46
CA PRO A 124 -1.91 -1.61 15.86
C PRO A 124 -2.97 -1.81 16.95
N PRO A 125 -4.25 -1.44 16.69
CA PRO A 125 -5.32 -1.48 17.68
C PRO A 125 -5.63 -2.90 18.17
N ALA A 126 -5.35 -3.92 17.38
CA ALA A 126 -5.54 -5.33 17.74
C ALA A 126 -4.34 -5.96 18.50
N GLY A 127 -3.37 -5.15 18.93
CA GLY A 127 -2.34 -5.54 19.87
C GLY A 127 -1.13 -6.24 19.26
N ALA A 128 -0.32 -6.86 20.16
CA ALA A 128 1.00 -7.36 19.84
C ALA A 128 1.02 -8.49 18.78
N THR A 129 0.00 -9.34 18.75
CA THR A 129 -0.09 -10.43 17.77
C THR A 129 -0.21 -9.88 16.35
N ILE A 130 -1.06 -8.86 16.13
CA ILE A 130 -1.20 -8.23 14.84
C ILE A 130 0.04 -7.39 14.48
N ALA A 131 0.67 -6.74 15.47
CA ALA A 131 1.95 -6.06 15.27
C ALA A 131 3.03 -7.02 14.73
N ALA A 132 3.18 -8.19 15.36
CA ALA A 132 4.14 -9.21 14.94
C ALA A 132 3.81 -9.77 13.54
N ALA A 133 2.53 -10.03 13.26
CA ALA A 133 2.09 -10.51 11.95
C ALA A 133 2.34 -9.46 10.85
N SER A 134 2.06 -8.17 11.11
CA SER A 134 2.33 -7.07 10.18
C SER A 134 3.83 -6.93 9.88
N LEU A 135 4.68 -7.06 10.89
CA LEU A 135 6.14 -7.05 10.71
C LEU A 135 6.63 -8.23 9.88
N ARG A 136 6.08 -9.42 10.09
CA ARG A 136 6.39 -10.60 9.29
C ARG A 136 5.94 -10.43 7.83
N LEU A 137 4.74 -9.89 7.61
CA LEU A 137 4.26 -9.55 6.27
C LEU A 137 5.21 -8.54 5.60
N ALA A 138 5.59 -7.48 6.31
CA ALA A 138 6.51 -6.46 5.81
C ALA A 138 7.87 -7.06 5.42
N ALA A 139 8.42 -7.96 6.24
CA ALA A 139 9.69 -8.64 5.94
C ALA A 139 9.58 -9.54 4.70
N CYS A 140 8.47 -10.29 4.55
CA CYS A 140 8.22 -11.12 3.36
C CYS A 140 8.13 -10.26 2.09
N ILE A 141 7.41 -9.13 2.15
CA ILE A 141 7.28 -8.19 1.02
C ILE A 141 8.65 -7.57 0.69
N ALA A 142 9.40 -7.09 1.68
CA ALA A 142 10.72 -6.49 1.46
C ALA A 142 11.70 -7.50 0.83
N THR A 143 11.72 -8.74 1.32
CA THR A 143 12.55 -9.82 0.76
C THR A 143 12.18 -10.09 -0.71
N ALA A 144 10.90 -10.19 -1.02
CA ALA A 144 10.42 -10.42 -2.37
C ALA A 144 10.73 -9.25 -3.31
N ALA A 145 10.62 -8.00 -2.82
CA ALA A 145 10.96 -6.80 -3.59
C ALA A 145 12.46 -6.78 -3.95
N VAL A 146 13.34 -7.09 -2.99
CA VAL A 146 14.79 -7.22 -3.26
C VAL A 146 15.08 -8.34 -4.25
N ALA A 147 14.44 -9.49 -4.12
CA ALA A 147 14.61 -10.62 -5.05
C ALA A 147 14.13 -10.28 -6.46
N GLN A 148 13.15 -9.38 -6.61
CA GLN A 148 12.68 -8.87 -7.91
C GLN A 148 13.59 -7.76 -8.49
N GLY A 149 14.62 -7.33 -7.75
CA GLY A 149 15.58 -6.33 -8.17
C GLY A 149 15.28 -4.89 -7.73
N PHE A 150 14.27 -4.68 -6.88
CA PHE A 150 13.98 -3.37 -6.30
C PHE A 150 14.87 -3.13 -5.07
N PRO A 151 15.63 -2.02 -5.01
CA PRO A 151 16.44 -1.71 -3.85
C PRO A 151 15.57 -1.15 -2.71
N PRO A 152 15.94 -1.41 -1.44
CA PRO A 152 15.34 -0.68 -0.33
C PRO A 152 15.74 0.79 -0.35
N SER A 153 14.96 1.65 0.32
CA SER A 153 15.22 3.09 0.37
C SER A 153 16.63 3.41 0.85
N ASN A 154 17.27 4.36 0.16
CA ASN A 154 18.60 4.85 0.50
C ASN A 154 18.60 5.85 1.68
N THR A 155 17.42 6.24 2.19
CA THR A 155 17.30 7.28 3.25
C THR A 155 16.32 6.92 4.36
N LEU A 156 15.31 6.10 4.09
CA LEU A 156 14.20 5.84 5.00
C LEU A 156 14.16 4.39 5.47
N GLY A 157 13.90 4.22 6.78
CA GLY A 157 13.80 2.91 7.39
C GLY A 157 15.14 2.19 7.54
N SER A 158 15.08 0.91 7.87
CA SER A 158 16.23 0.02 7.92
C SER A 158 15.91 -1.23 7.10
N GLY A 159 16.69 -1.47 6.03
CA GLY A 159 16.42 -2.57 5.10
C GLY A 159 15.06 -2.46 4.41
N GLY A 160 14.55 -1.24 4.19
CA GLY A 160 13.23 -0.99 3.61
C GLY A 160 12.06 -1.17 4.60
N LEU A 161 12.29 -1.26 5.91
CA LEU A 161 11.24 -1.39 6.92
C LEU A 161 11.18 -0.16 7.82
N TRP A 162 9.97 0.38 8.05
CA TRP A 162 9.76 1.56 8.89
C TRP A 162 8.43 1.47 9.64
N LYS A 163 8.40 1.89 10.92
CA LYS A 163 7.17 1.96 11.73
C LYS A 163 6.69 3.41 11.83
N ARG A 164 5.37 3.61 11.67
CA ARG A 164 4.74 4.92 11.81
C ARG A 164 3.47 4.84 12.65
N ASP A 165 3.05 5.97 13.21
CA ASP A 165 1.84 6.12 14.04
C ASP A 165 0.94 7.28 13.60
N ASP A 166 1.21 7.88 12.44
CA ASP A 166 0.48 9.02 11.88
C ASP A 166 -0.38 8.67 10.65
N LEU A 167 -0.38 7.41 10.21
CA LEU A 167 -1.14 6.96 9.04
C LEU A 167 -2.44 6.26 9.47
N THR A 168 -3.58 6.89 9.18
CA THR A 168 -4.92 6.41 9.57
C THR A 168 -5.16 4.96 9.18
N GLY A 169 -4.83 4.58 7.93
CA GLY A 169 -5.05 3.21 7.44
C GLY A 169 -4.27 2.16 8.24
N LEU A 170 -3.05 2.47 8.67
CA LEU A 170 -2.25 1.58 9.53
C LEU A 170 -2.77 1.59 10.97
N ASN A 171 -3.09 2.76 11.51
CA ASN A 171 -3.51 2.94 12.90
C ASN A 171 -4.85 2.28 13.21
N ARG A 172 -5.73 2.13 12.22
CA ARG A 172 -7.09 1.62 12.40
C ARG A 172 -7.29 0.21 11.90
N SER A 173 -6.31 -0.38 11.25
CA SER A 173 -6.39 -1.78 10.81
C SER A 173 -6.23 -2.74 11.99
N THR A 174 -7.17 -3.68 12.12
CA THR A 174 -7.11 -4.79 13.08
C THR A 174 -6.58 -6.08 12.44
N GLN A 175 -6.13 -5.99 11.19
CA GLN A 175 -5.60 -7.12 10.41
C GLN A 175 -4.09 -6.95 10.20
N PRO A 176 -3.35 -8.03 9.86
CA PRO A 176 -1.96 -7.92 9.41
C PRO A 176 -1.88 -7.00 8.19
N LYS A 177 -1.30 -5.80 8.35
CA LYS A 177 -1.30 -4.76 7.31
C LYS A 177 0.07 -4.16 7.12
N ILE A 178 0.37 -3.90 5.85
CA ILE A 178 1.48 -3.03 5.42
C ILE A 178 0.96 -1.93 4.48
N LEU A 179 1.74 -0.84 4.42
CA LEU A 179 1.73 0.11 3.31
C LEU A 179 3.10 0.07 2.67
N ILE A 180 3.17 -0.09 1.37
CA ILE A 180 4.43 -0.02 0.63
C ILE A 180 4.48 1.23 -0.22
N GLU A 181 5.55 2.01 -0.07
CA GLU A 181 6.02 2.96 -1.06
C GLU A 181 6.93 2.21 -2.02
N CYS A 182 6.44 1.92 -3.21
CA CYS A 182 7.11 1.04 -4.17
C CYS A 182 8.41 1.61 -4.74
N GLY A 183 8.52 2.93 -4.76
CA GLY A 183 9.64 3.72 -5.25
C GLY A 183 9.27 5.19 -5.23
N ASN A 184 10.21 6.06 -5.61
CA ASN A 184 10.00 7.50 -5.63
C ASN A 184 9.63 7.98 -7.05
N MET A 185 8.39 8.42 -7.23
CA MET A 185 7.86 8.93 -8.51
C MET A 185 8.56 10.22 -9.00
N ARG A 186 9.32 10.89 -8.12
CA ARG A 186 10.14 12.07 -8.45
C ARG A 186 11.58 11.71 -8.82
N ASN A 187 11.98 10.45 -8.68
CA ASN A 187 13.26 9.94 -9.19
C ASN A 187 13.08 9.46 -10.62
N GLY A 188 13.77 10.05 -11.59
CA GLY A 188 13.53 9.78 -13.01
C GLY A 188 13.69 8.32 -13.42
N ALA A 189 14.63 7.58 -12.83
CA ALA A 189 14.82 6.16 -13.13
C ALA A 189 13.67 5.30 -12.57
N GLU A 190 13.22 5.58 -11.35
CA GLU A 190 12.08 4.88 -10.75
C GLU A 190 10.76 5.29 -11.41
N ALA A 191 10.58 6.57 -11.73
CA ALA A 191 9.42 7.06 -12.48
C ALA A 191 9.22 6.31 -13.81
N ALA A 192 10.30 6.07 -14.55
CA ALA A 192 10.25 5.32 -15.81
C ALA A 192 9.80 3.86 -15.60
N ILE A 193 10.21 3.22 -14.51
CA ILE A 193 9.75 1.87 -14.14
C ILE A 193 8.28 1.91 -13.71
N MET A 194 7.92 2.82 -12.81
CA MET A 194 6.59 2.91 -12.21
C MET A 194 5.50 3.27 -13.24
N SER A 195 5.82 4.07 -14.26
CA SER A 195 4.90 4.44 -15.34
C SER A 195 4.79 3.40 -16.46
N SER A 196 5.64 2.37 -16.46
CA SER A 196 5.63 1.31 -17.48
C SER A 196 4.79 0.10 -17.04
N ALA A 197 4.07 -0.51 -17.99
CA ALA A 197 3.31 -1.75 -17.73
C ALA A 197 4.21 -2.88 -17.22
N ALA A 198 5.42 -3.04 -17.77
CA ALA A 198 6.37 -4.06 -17.35
C ALA A 198 6.84 -3.84 -15.89
N GLY A 199 7.11 -2.59 -15.51
CA GLY A 199 7.48 -2.22 -14.15
C GLY A 199 6.34 -2.48 -13.17
N GLN A 200 5.12 -2.08 -13.50
CA GLN A 200 3.92 -2.31 -12.69
C GLN A 200 3.64 -3.81 -12.47
N GLN A 201 3.79 -4.62 -13.52
CA GLN A 201 3.70 -6.09 -13.41
C GLN A 201 4.80 -6.65 -12.51
N SER A 202 6.02 -6.12 -12.59
CA SER A 202 7.14 -6.53 -11.74
C SER A 202 6.89 -6.22 -10.27
N TYR A 203 6.35 -5.04 -9.94
CA TYR A 203 5.90 -4.72 -8.58
C TYR A 203 4.80 -5.67 -8.11
N ALA A 204 3.79 -5.92 -8.94
CA ALA A 204 2.72 -6.85 -8.60
C ALA A 204 3.24 -8.28 -8.33
N GLN A 205 4.22 -8.76 -9.10
CA GLN A 205 4.87 -10.05 -8.87
C GLN A 205 5.61 -10.08 -7.53
N ALA A 206 6.38 -9.04 -7.20
CA ALA A 206 7.07 -8.93 -5.91
C ALA A 206 6.06 -8.99 -4.75
N LEU A 207 4.98 -8.20 -4.83
CA LEU A 207 3.93 -8.18 -3.82
C LEU A 207 3.24 -9.54 -3.68
N ALA A 208 2.92 -10.22 -4.78
CA ALA A 208 2.32 -11.55 -4.77
C ALA A 208 3.24 -12.57 -4.08
N GLN A 209 4.52 -12.61 -4.41
CA GLN A 209 5.49 -13.51 -3.79
C GLN A 209 5.64 -13.27 -2.29
N GLY A 210 5.69 -12.00 -1.86
CA GLY A 210 5.74 -11.64 -0.45
C GLY A 210 4.49 -12.07 0.32
N VAL A 211 3.30 -11.87 -0.25
CA VAL A 211 2.03 -12.34 0.32
C VAL A 211 2.00 -13.87 0.40
N PHE A 212 2.42 -14.57 -0.65
CA PHE A 212 2.46 -16.04 -0.63
C PHE A 212 3.41 -16.57 0.43
N ALA A 213 4.59 -15.98 0.57
CA ALA A 213 5.55 -16.35 1.62
C ALA A 213 4.95 -16.14 3.01
N PHE A 214 4.29 -15.01 3.24
CA PHE A 214 3.63 -14.71 4.52
C PHE A 214 2.51 -15.71 4.86
N LEU A 215 1.64 -16.03 3.88
CA LEU A 215 0.47 -16.89 4.11
C LEU A 215 0.79 -18.38 4.23
N LYS A 216 1.97 -18.79 3.78
CA LYS A 216 2.47 -20.19 3.93
C LYS A 216 3.11 -20.45 5.30
N GLY A 217 3.43 -19.43 6.08
CA GLY A 217 4.08 -19.51 7.40
C GLY A 217 5.54 -19.20 7.28
#